data_ca98d4287e2e297aa13a4cacd1bb0cb8
#
_entry.id   ca98d4287e2e297aa13a4cacd1bb0cb8
#
_cell.length_a   1.000
_cell.length_b   1.000
_cell.length_c   1.000
_cell.angle_alpha   90.00
_cell.angle_beta   90.00
_cell.angle_gamma   90.00
#
_symmetry.space_group_name_H-M   'P 1'
#
loop_
_entity.id
_entity.type
_entity.pdbx_description
1 polymer ?
#
loop_
_entity_poly.entity_id
_entity_poly.type
_entity_poly.pdbx_seq_one_letter_code
_entity_poly.pdbx_strand_id
1 'polypeptide(L)'
;MRVKRICLLLLVLLMLPVPTAWGEPEAVTAARSSVAQVYGMGLDADTGQQIRWTGTAFAVGIAGEESEIFLTNWHVATGSGRCQEGSVELWLLLPQAEFDARQVPLADSAVACQVLATTDGYPDVAVLRAASPLPGCTALPLLSSRQVLDGTQVYALGFPGLKSIRDTAPAAITQGSVTDHLVMTRAGNTRSIIHSAPIRHGFSGGPLVNQDGAVVAQNTYGFEEDVTTELFCAVYTDYAMTLLDGLDIPYTRLTGPAAATVFVANLLHRPDLSPALAWALLALALLAGIVFLLYFVKTALEAGRELRQRRREYTRNQHKKEVQ
;
A
#
# COMPACT_ATOMS: atom_id res chain seq x y z
N MET A 1 -47.42 -3.60 16.36
CA MET A 1 -46.37 -3.14 17.33
C MET A 1 -44.94 -3.50 16.92
N ARG A 2 -44.65 -4.67 16.35
CA ARG A 2 -43.25 -5.09 16.01
C ARG A 2 -42.62 -4.25 14.88
N VAL A 3 -43.35 -3.91 13.82
CA VAL A 3 -42.82 -3.14 12.68
C VAL A 3 -42.41 -1.72 13.11
N LYS A 4 -43.22 -1.03 13.94
CA LYS A 4 -42.86 0.31 14.44
C LYS A 4 -41.57 0.31 15.30
N ARG A 5 -41.33 -0.77 16.08
CA ARG A 5 -40.09 -0.90 16.88
C ARG A 5 -38.86 -1.16 16.00
N ILE A 6 -39.03 -1.93 14.91
CA ILE A 6 -37.93 -2.19 13.93
C ILE A 6 -37.58 -0.91 13.17
N CYS A 7 -38.59 -0.16 12.71
CA CYS A 7 -38.35 1.14 12.06
C CYS A 7 -37.66 2.16 12.99
N LEU A 8 -38.04 2.18 14.29
CA LEU A 8 -37.42 3.06 15.28
C LEU A 8 -35.96 2.67 15.57
N LEU A 9 -35.68 1.36 15.66
CA LEU A 9 -34.31 0.83 15.82
C LEU A 9 -33.42 1.15 14.61
N LEU A 10 -33.95 1.02 13.41
CA LEU A 10 -33.23 1.40 12.17
C LEU A 10 -32.99 2.91 12.11
N LEU A 11 -33.94 3.74 12.56
CA LEU A 11 -33.78 5.19 12.60
C LEU A 11 -32.74 5.61 13.66
N VAL A 12 -32.68 4.94 14.80
CA VAL A 12 -31.65 5.17 15.83
C VAL A 12 -30.28 4.72 15.36
N LEU A 13 -30.18 3.61 14.61
CA LEU A 13 -28.92 3.16 14.01
C LEU A 13 -28.40 4.16 12.94
N LEU A 14 -29.30 4.80 12.20
CA LEU A 14 -28.99 5.85 11.22
C LEU A 14 -28.55 7.19 11.87
N MET A 15 -28.88 7.39 13.14
CA MET A 15 -28.51 8.59 13.90
C MET A 15 -27.25 8.44 14.75
N LEU A 16 -26.60 7.27 14.72
CA LEU A 16 -25.30 7.14 15.40
C LEU A 16 -24.31 8.10 14.72
N PRO A 17 -23.57 8.92 15.50
CA PRO A 17 -22.57 9.79 14.92
C PRO A 17 -21.54 8.93 14.18
N VAL A 18 -21.39 9.16 12.88
CA VAL A 18 -20.27 8.61 12.12
C VAL A 18 -19.03 9.29 12.68
N PRO A 19 -18.06 8.55 13.20
CA PRO A 19 -16.81 9.17 13.60
C PRO A 19 -16.15 9.76 12.35
N THR A 20 -16.27 11.07 12.19
CA THR A 20 -15.46 11.82 11.22
C THR A 20 -14.07 11.93 11.84
N ALA A 21 -13.20 10.98 11.56
CA ALA A 21 -11.78 11.11 11.86
C ALA A 21 -11.23 12.23 10.95
N TRP A 22 -11.15 13.44 11.51
CA TRP A 22 -10.46 14.57 10.89
C TRP A 22 -8.98 14.41 11.22
N GLY A 23 -8.23 13.69 10.38
CA GLY A 23 -6.79 13.47 10.59
C GLY A 23 -6.30 12.27 9.78
N GLU A 24 -4.99 12.16 9.70
CA GLU A 24 -4.34 10.99 9.12
C GLU A 24 -4.68 9.74 9.97
N PRO A 25 -4.93 8.57 9.35
CA PRO A 25 -5.13 7.34 10.10
C PRO A 25 -3.93 7.06 11.02
N GLU A 26 -4.19 6.56 12.22
CA GLU A 26 -3.13 6.26 13.20
C GLU A 26 -2.08 5.30 12.62
N ALA A 27 -2.50 4.30 11.85
CA ALA A 27 -1.60 3.35 11.20
C ALA A 27 -0.68 4.02 10.17
N VAL A 28 -1.16 5.03 9.43
CA VAL A 28 -0.35 5.82 8.49
C VAL A 28 0.66 6.69 9.25
N THR A 29 0.22 7.32 10.34
CA THR A 29 1.10 8.11 11.21
C THR A 29 2.17 7.22 11.85
N ALA A 30 1.83 6.00 12.28
CA ALA A 30 2.78 5.02 12.81
C ALA A 30 3.78 4.57 11.74
N ALA A 31 3.32 4.32 10.51
CA ALA A 31 4.19 3.92 9.40
C ALA A 31 5.30 4.95 9.07
N ARG A 32 5.10 6.22 9.46
CA ARG A 32 6.10 7.28 9.28
C ARG A 32 7.43 6.97 9.97
N SER A 33 7.43 6.30 11.13
CA SER A 33 8.63 5.93 11.87
C SER A 33 9.48 4.87 11.14
N SER A 34 8.86 4.13 10.23
CA SER A 34 9.48 3.08 9.42
C SER A 34 10.16 3.62 8.14
N VAL A 35 10.12 4.94 7.93
CA VAL A 35 10.62 5.58 6.71
C VAL A 35 11.88 6.40 7.03
N ALA A 36 12.95 6.17 6.30
CA ALA A 36 14.23 6.82 6.47
C ALA A 36 14.64 7.62 5.22
N GLN A 37 15.36 8.73 5.43
CA GLN A 37 15.96 9.47 4.32
C GLN A 37 17.22 8.76 3.85
N VAL A 38 17.31 8.50 2.55
CA VAL A 38 18.54 8.01 1.91
C VAL A 38 19.40 9.20 1.53
N TYR A 39 20.67 9.12 1.86
CA TYR A 39 21.71 10.00 1.35
C TYR A 39 22.71 9.18 0.57
N GLY A 40 22.97 9.56 -0.67
CA GLY A 40 23.91 8.89 -1.55
C GLY A 40 25.01 9.82 -2.02
N MET A 41 26.20 9.27 -2.20
CA MET A 41 27.36 9.90 -2.82
C MET A 41 28.00 8.94 -3.82
N GLY A 42 28.67 9.50 -4.83
CA GLY A 42 29.46 8.73 -5.79
C GLY A 42 30.28 9.64 -6.69
N LEU A 43 31.12 9.03 -7.51
CA LEU A 43 31.86 9.73 -8.57
C LEU A 43 31.08 9.61 -9.87
N ASP A 44 30.75 10.73 -10.48
CA ASP A 44 30.10 10.77 -11.79
C ASP A 44 30.99 10.09 -12.83
N ALA A 45 30.43 9.17 -13.62
CA ALA A 45 31.18 8.34 -14.55
C ALA A 45 31.83 9.12 -15.68
N ASP A 46 31.20 10.23 -16.12
CA ASP A 46 31.66 11.03 -17.24
C ASP A 46 32.70 12.06 -16.81
N THR A 47 32.49 12.69 -15.66
CA THR A 47 33.30 13.84 -15.21
C THR A 47 34.29 13.52 -14.11
N GLY A 48 34.13 12.37 -13.41
CA GLY A 48 34.89 12.02 -12.22
C GLY A 48 34.63 12.92 -11.01
N GLN A 49 33.67 13.84 -11.09
CA GLN A 49 33.33 14.73 -9.99
C GLN A 49 32.42 14.01 -8.98
N GLN A 50 32.55 14.37 -7.72
CA GLN A 50 31.67 13.88 -6.68
C GLN A 50 30.25 14.44 -6.86
N ILE A 51 29.29 13.56 -6.96
CA ILE A 51 27.85 13.87 -6.99
C ILE A 51 27.17 13.35 -5.74
N ARG A 52 26.06 13.98 -5.37
CA ARG A 52 25.28 13.64 -4.19
C ARG A 52 23.81 13.70 -4.53
N TRP A 53 23.03 12.85 -3.87
CA TRP A 53 21.58 12.83 -4.04
C TRP A 53 20.90 12.39 -2.76
N THR A 54 19.58 12.58 -2.72
CA THR A 54 18.73 12.10 -1.63
C THR A 54 17.54 11.35 -2.19
N GLY A 55 17.00 10.46 -1.37
CA GLY A 55 15.79 9.72 -1.63
C GLY A 55 15.15 9.27 -0.33
N THR A 56 14.28 8.32 -0.44
CA THR A 56 13.58 7.71 0.69
C THR A 56 13.73 6.20 0.64
N ALA A 57 13.80 5.56 1.80
CA ALA A 57 13.70 4.12 1.97
C ALA A 57 12.72 3.80 3.10
N PHE A 58 12.25 2.57 3.16
CA PHE A 58 11.40 2.10 4.26
C PHE A 58 11.78 0.68 4.68
N ALA A 59 11.64 0.41 5.97
CA ALA A 59 12.00 -0.86 6.57
C ALA A 59 11.00 -1.96 6.17
N VAL A 60 11.52 -3.14 5.85
CA VAL A 60 10.73 -4.35 5.54
C VAL A 60 11.29 -5.54 6.31
N GLY A 61 10.42 -6.50 6.61
CA GLY A 61 10.74 -7.67 7.43
C GLY A 61 9.48 -8.21 8.09
N ILE A 62 9.62 -8.79 9.27
CA ILE A 62 8.45 -9.16 10.07
C ILE A 62 7.81 -7.87 10.63
N ALA A 63 6.57 -7.61 10.28
CA ALA A 63 5.89 -6.37 10.59
C ALA A 63 5.90 -6.07 12.10
N GLY A 64 6.27 -4.83 12.44
CA GLY A 64 6.38 -4.37 13.81
C GLY A 64 7.69 -4.73 14.52
N GLU A 65 8.56 -5.54 13.92
CA GLU A 65 9.91 -5.83 14.42
C GLU A 65 10.94 -4.86 13.84
N GLU A 66 12.03 -4.60 14.55
CA GLU A 66 13.17 -3.85 14.02
C GLU A 66 13.80 -4.60 12.85
N SER A 67 14.22 -3.87 11.83
CA SER A 67 14.82 -4.47 10.64
C SER A 67 16.05 -3.70 10.17
N GLU A 68 17.00 -4.44 9.60
CA GLU A 68 18.14 -3.90 8.86
C GLU A 68 17.87 -3.84 7.35
N ILE A 69 16.73 -4.38 6.89
CA ILE A 69 16.38 -4.46 5.48
C ILE A 69 15.45 -3.32 5.09
N PHE A 70 15.84 -2.62 4.04
CA PHE A 70 15.10 -1.48 3.51
C PHE A 70 14.85 -1.63 2.02
N LEU A 71 13.70 -1.14 1.57
CA LEU A 71 13.39 -0.98 0.15
C LEU A 71 13.57 0.47 -0.26
N THR A 72 14.12 0.69 -1.45
CA THR A 72 14.23 1.99 -2.12
C THR A 72 14.19 1.79 -3.64
N ASN A 73 14.22 2.86 -4.42
CA ASN A 73 14.33 2.75 -5.87
C ASN A 73 15.77 2.39 -6.32
N TRP A 74 15.87 1.74 -7.49
CA TRP A 74 17.13 1.48 -8.16
C TRP A 74 17.92 2.80 -8.40
N HIS A 75 17.23 3.83 -8.95
CA HIS A 75 17.90 5.11 -9.23
C HIS A 75 18.40 5.82 -7.96
N VAL A 76 17.75 5.60 -6.81
CA VAL A 76 18.23 6.09 -5.51
C VAL A 76 19.42 5.28 -5.02
N ALA A 77 19.38 3.94 -5.17
CA ALA A 77 20.46 3.06 -4.72
C ALA A 77 21.75 3.19 -5.56
N THR A 78 21.64 3.64 -6.83
CA THR A 78 22.77 3.64 -7.77
C THR A 78 23.18 5.03 -8.26
N GLY A 79 22.51 6.11 -7.79
CA GLY A 79 22.68 7.45 -8.34
C GLY A 79 22.23 7.53 -9.80
N SER A 80 21.12 6.85 -10.14
CA SER A 80 20.57 6.76 -11.50
C SER A 80 21.51 6.08 -12.50
N GLY A 81 22.40 5.21 -12.03
CA GLY A 81 23.41 4.55 -12.88
C GLY A 81 24.47 5.50 -13.45
N ARG A 82 24.58 6.74 -12.91
CA ARG A 82 25.54 7.76 -13.37
C ARG A 82 26.89 7.69 -12.68
N CYS A 83 27.01 6.86 -11.65
CA CYS A 83 28.24 6.76 -10.87
C CYS A 83 29.20 5.74 -11.46
N GLN A 84 30.50 5.97 -11.28
CA GLN A 84 31.53 4.97 -11.53
C GLN A 84 31.27 3.72 -10.69
N GLU A 85 31.55 2.57 -11.24
CA GLU A 85 31.41 1.31 -10.54
C GLU A 85 32.21 1.30 -9.22
N GLY A 86 31.58 0.83 -8.15
CA GLY A 86 32.19 0.78 -6.81
C GLY A 86 32.37 2.12 -6.09
N SER A 87 31.97 3.25 -6.71
CA SER A 87 32.08 4.57 -6.06
C SER A 87 30.87 4.98 -5.24
N VAL A 88 29.76 4.25 -5.30
CA VAL A 88 28.52 4.60 -4.60
C VAL A 88 28.62 4.25 -3.12
N GLU A 89 28.40 5.25 -2.29
CA GLU A 89 28.24 5.11 -0.84
C GLU A 89 26.83 5.58 -0.45
N LEU A 90 26.15 4.82 0.41
CA LEU A 90 24.78 5.06 0.83
C LEU A 90 24.64 5.04 2.35
N TRP A 91 23.82 5.94 2.85
CA TRP A 91 23.46 6.02 4.25
C TRP A 91 21.96 6.25 4.43
N LEU A 92 21.43 5.74 5.54
CA LEU A 92 20.13 6.14 6.09
C LEU A 92 20.40 7.20 7.16
N LEU A 93 19.89 8.40 6.97
CA LEU A 93 20.13 9.50 7.89
C LEU A 93 19.27 9.36 9.15
N LEU A 94 19.89 9.61 10.30
CA LEU A 94 19.18 9.78 11.56
C LEU A 94 18.67 11.23 11.68
N PRO A 95 17.66 11.49 12.55
CA PRO A 95 17.24 12.86 12.84
C PRO A 95 18.42 13.72 13.30
N GLN A 96 18.50 14.95 12.76
CA GLN A 96 19.60 15.91 13.05
C GLN A 96 20.98 15.47 12.55
N ALA A 97 21.02 14.75 11.44
CA ALA A 97 22.27 14.31 10.84
C ALA A 97 23.26 15.45 10.62
N GLU A 98 24.50 15.26 11.10
CA GLU A 98 25.63 16.17 10.90
C GLU A 98 26.59 15.59 9.86
N PHE A 99 27.33 16.48 9.20
CA PHE A 99 28.21 16.14 8.10
C PHE A 99 29.60 16.77 8.31
N ASP A 100 30.62 16.08 7.86
CA ASP A 100 31.98 16.60 7.84
C ASP A 100 32.18 17.69 6.72
N ALA A 101 33.39 18.23 6.62
CA ALA A 101 33.71 19.23 5.61
C ALA A 101 33.58 18.69 4.16
N ARG A 102 33.66 17.39 3.94
CA ARG A 102 33.48 16.73 2.64
C ARG A 102 32.01 16.31 2.39
N GLN A 103 31.14 16.70 3.30
CA GLN A 103 29.70 16.34 3.26
C GLN A 103 29.46 14.83 3.40
N VAL A 104 30.33 14.11 4.11
CA VAL A 104 30.10 12.73 4.54
C VAL A 104 29.35 12.78 5.87
N PRO A 105 28.28 12.00 6.08
CA PRO A 105 27.60 11.95 7.36
C PRO A 105 28.55 11.50 8.48
N LEU A 106 28.45 12.12 9.66
CA LEU A 106 29.20 11.67 10.83
C LEU A 106 28.67 10.30 11.31
N ALA A 107 29.52 9.52 11.96
CA ALA A 107 29.21 8.14 12.35
C ALA A 107 27.93 8.00 13.21
N ASP A 108 27.67 9.00 14.07
CA ASP A 108 26.48 9.01 14.95
C ASP A 108 25.24 9.64 14.29
N SER A 109 25.37 10.05 13.04
CA SER A 109 24.34 10.80 12.30
C SER A 109 23.66 9.98 11.21
N ALA A 110 24.20 8.81 10.87
CA ALA A 110 23.68 7.97 9.81
C ALA A 110 24.15 6.53 9.93
N VAL A 111 23.37 5.63 9.37
CA VAL A 111 23.72 4.20 9.27
C VAL A 111 24.10 3.89 7.83
N ALA A 112 25.32 3.39 7.60
CA ALA A 112 25.78 2.98 6.28
C ALA A 112 24.97 1.80 5.75
N CYS A 113 24.76 1.77 4.43
CA CYS A 113 23.98 0.74 3.75
C CYS A 113 24.78 0.03 2.67
N GLN A 114 24.49 -1.25 2.49
CA GLN A 114 24.92 -2.06 1.36
C GLN A 114 23.71 -2.38 0.47
N VAL A 115 23.90 -2.29 -0.83
CA VAL A 115 22.91 -2.76 -1.82
C VAL A 115 23.02 -4.29 -1.88
N LEU A 116 21.91 -5.00 -1.55
CA LEU A 116 21.84 -6.46 -1.63
C LEU A 116 21.40 -6.94 -2.99
N ALA A 117 20.41 -6.28 -3.56
CA ALA A 117 19.89 -6.56 -4.89
C ALA A 117 19.26 -5.31 -5.49
N THR A 118 19.32 -5.23 -6.81
CA THR A 118 18.60 -4.25 -7.61
C THR A 118 18.01 -4.91 -8.86
N THR A 119 17.08 -4.22 -9.45
CA THR A 119 16.71 -4.41 -10.85
C THR A 119 17.64 -3.56 -11.75
N ASP A 120 17.80 -3.90 -13.02
CA ASP A 120 18.62 -3.12 -13.96
C ASP A 120 17.84 -1.91 -14.52
N GLY A 121 17.48 -0.97 -13.63
CA GLY A 121 16.73 0.23 -13.98
C GLY A 121 15.22 0.06 -13.97
N TYR A 122 14.70 -1.02 -14.50
CA TYR A 122 13.27 -1.30 -14.54
C TYR A 122 12.96 -2.77 -14.22
N PRO A 123 11.95 -3.02 -13.35
CA PRO A 123 11.25 -2.06 -12.47
C PRO A 123 12.22 -1.36 -11.51
N ASP A 124 11.92 -0.13 -11.14
CA ASP A 124 12.80 0.75 -10.36
C ASP A 124 12.80 0.39 -8.85
N VAL A 125 13.44 -0.71 -8.47
CA VAL A 125 13.45 -1.28 -7.12
C VAL A 125 14.85 -1.70 -6.70
N ALA A 126 15.19 -1.48 -5.43
CA ALA A 126 16.41 -1.96 -4.79
C ALA A 126 16.15 -2.41 -3.35
N VAL A 127 16.92 -3.39 -2.90
CA VAL A 127 16.98 -3.87 -1.51
C VAL A 127 18.30 -3.44 -0.89
N LEU A 128 18.21 -2.74 0.24
CA LEU A 128 19.35 -2.30 1.02
C LEU A 128 19.44 -3.09 2.33
N ARG A 129 20.66 -3.31 2.81
CA ARG A 129 20.93 -3.71 4.18
C ARG A 129 21.66 -2.59 4.91
N ALA A 130 21.09 -2.10 5.99
CA ALA A 130 21.73 -1.18 6.91
C ALA A 130 22.72 -1.93 7.78
N ALA A 131 23.81 -1.28 8.20
CA ALA A 131 24.84 -1.88 9.08
C ALA A 131 24.31 -2.18 10.49
N SER A 132 23.22 -1.55 10.89
CA SER A 132 22.46 -1.81 12.11
C SER A 132 21.02 -1.34 11.95
N PRO A 133 20.06 -1.85 12.75
CA PRO A 133 18.70 -1.30 12.77
C PRO A 133 18.70 0.20 13.10
N LEU A 134 17.76 0.94 12.51
CA LEU A 134 17.55 2.35 12.87
C LEU A 134 16.65 2.41 14.13
N PRO A 135 17.01 3.24 15.14
CA PRO A 135 16.22 3.35 16.37
C PRO A 135 14.76 3.69 16.10
N GLY A 136 13.84 2.87 16.62
CA GLY A 136 12.39 3.06 16.48
C GLY A 136 11.84 2.81 15.07
N CYS A 137 12.64 2.33 14.15
CA CYS A 137 12.24 2.00 12.79
C CYS A 137 11.86 0.52 12.70
N THR A 138 10.57 0.23 12.54
CA THR A 138 10.06 -1.13 12.45
C THR A 138 9.61 -1.47 11.04
N ALA A 139 9.66 -2.76 10.70
CA ALA A 139 9.27 -3.23 9.37
C ALA A 139 7.79 -3.01 9.06
N LEU A 140 7.49 -2.56 7.85
CA LEU A 140 6.14 -2.42 7.33
C LEU A 140 5.68 -3.71 6.61
N PRO A 141 4.41 -4.07 6.75
CA PRO A 141 3.84 -5.17 5.98
C PRO A 141 3.65 -4.78 4.51
N LEU A 142 3.84 -5.73 3.61
CA LEU A 142 3.65 -5.56 2.17
C LEU A 142 2.33 -6.18 1.73
N LEU A 143 1.55 -5.44 0.93
CA LEU A 143 0.36 -5.93 0.23
C LEU A 143 0.66 -5.94 -1.26
N SER A 144 0.30 -7.04 -1.98
CA SER A 144 0.44 -7.08 -3.43
C SER A 144 -0.35 -5.96 -4.10
N SER A 145 0.31 -5.17 -4.93
CA SER A 145 -0.32 -4.05 -5.67
C SER A 145 -1.47 -4.52 -6.57
N ARG A 146 -1.47 -5.80 -6.98
CA ARG A 146 -2.55 -6.42 -7.78
C ARG A 146 -3.87 -6.54 -7.01
N GLN A 147 -3.83 -6.43 -5.68
CA GLN A 147 -5.01 -6.51 -4.80
C GLN A 147 -5.57 -5.14 -4.43
N VAL A 148 -4.93 -4.08 -4.89
CA VAL A 148 -5.36 -2.69 -4.66
C VAL A 148 -6.29 -2.29 -5.79
N LEU A 149 -7.41 -1.66 -5.45
CA LEU A 149 -8.41 -1.23 -6.44
C LEU A 149 -8.26 0.25 -6.75
N ASP A 150 -8.70 0.65 -7.96
CA ASP A 150 -8.87 2.06 -8.31
C ASP A 150 -9.81 2.73 -7.31
N GLY A 151 -9.51 3.97 -6.95
CA GLY A 151 -10.21 4.71 -5.91
C GLY A 151 -9.77 4.40 -4.47
N THR A 152 -8.88 3.40 -4.26
CA THR A 152 -8.31 3.14 -2.92
C THR A 152 -7.59 4.37 -2.41
N GLN A 153 -7.92 4.83 -1.20
CA GLN A 153 -7.21 5.92 -0.54
C GLN A 153 -5.79 5.48 -0.17
N VAL A 154 -4.82 6.31 -0.52
CA VAL A 154 -3.40 6.03 -0.31
C VAL A 154 -2.67 7.25 0.23
N TYR A 155 -1.56 6.98 0.89
CA TYR A 155 -0.69 7.97 1.51
C TYR A 155 0.74 7.73 1.05
N ALA A 156 1.36 8.74 0.43
CA ALA A 156 2.76 8.68 0.08
C ALA A 156 3.61 9.25 1.23
N LEU A 157 4.61 8.50 1.66
CA LEU A 157 5.52 8.92 2.71
C LEU A 157 6.92 9.11 2.13
N GLY A 158 7.61 10.19 2.55
CA GLY A 158 8.97 10.45 2.04
C GLY A 158 9.55 11.76 2.52
N PHE A 159 10.78 12.02 2.07
CA PHE A 159 11.54 13.21 2.43
C PHE A 159 11.69 14.15 1.23
N PRO A 160 10.90 15.25 1.13
CA PRO A 160 11.01 16.18 0.01
C PRO A 160 12.38 16.85 -0.01
N GLY A 161 13.08 16.75 -1.14
CA GLY A 161 14.47 17.22 -1.31
C GLY A 161 14.69 18.75 -1.26
N LEU A 162 13.60 19.53 -1.15
CA LEU A 162 13.66 20.97 -0.95
C LEU A 162 13.95 21.39 0.50
N LYS A 163 13.75 20.49 1.45
CA LYS A 163 14.20 20.71 2.82
C LYS A 163 15.68 20.42 2.91
N SER A 164 16.41 21.30 3.55
CA SER A 164 17.82 21.09 3.86
C SER A 164 18.00 19.67 4.42
N ILE A 165 19.05 18.97 4.00
CA ILE A 165 19.48 17.68 4.58
C ILE A 165 19.61 17.76 6.12
N ARG A 166 19.70 18.97 6.66
CA ARG A 166 19.76 19.26 8.10
C ARG A 166 18.40 19.45 8.76
N ASP A 167 17.31 19.45 8.00
CA ASP A 167 15.97 19.55 8.58
C ASP A 167 15.56 18.21 9.21
N THR A 168 15.39 18.26 10.50
CA THR A 168 15.04 17.12 11.38
C THR A 168 13.59 16.69 11.29
N ALA A 169 12.88 17.17 10.30
CA ALA A 169 11.46 16.87 10.13
C ALA A 169 11.27 15.38 9.85
N PRO A 170 10.28 14.75 10.46
CA PRO A 170 9.87 13.39 10.10
C PRO A 170 9.44 13.34 8.62
N ALA A 171 9.40 12.15 8.05
CA ALA A 171 8.91 11.95 6.69
C ALA A 171 7.58 12.69 6.46
N ALA A 172 7.46 13.39 5.35
CA ALA A 172 6.20 14.02 4.97
C ALA A 172 5.17 12.94 4.60
N ILE A 173 3.90 13.22 4.85
CA ILE A 173 2.77 12.41 4.40
C ILE A 173 1.95 13.26 3.45
N THR A 174 1.60 12.70 2.29
CA THR A 174 0.64 13.29 1.36
C THR A 174 -0.45 12.28 1.07
N GLN A 175 -1.67 12.75 0.87
CA GLN A 175 -2.85 11.91 0.69
C GLN A 175 -3.38 12.02 -0.73
N GLY A 176 -3.87 10.91 -1.25
CA GLY A 176 -4.54 10.82 -2.54
C GLY A 176 -5.29 9.51 -2.69
N SER A 177 -5.57 9.13 -3.92
CA SER A 177 -6.20 7.86 -4.27
C SER A 177 -5.52 7.20 -5.45
N VAL A 178 -5.64 5.90 -5.56
CA VAL A 178 -5.27 5.15 -6.77
C VAL A 178 -6.21 5.56 -7.89
N THR A 179 -5.66 6.00 -9.02
CA THR A 179 -6.43 6.42 -10.18
C THR A 179 -6.44 5.39 -11.29
N ASP A 180 -5.36 4.61 -11.43
CA ASP A 180 -5.23 3.57 -12.46
C ASP A 180 -4.10 2.58 -12.16
N HIS A 181 -4.10 1.47 -12.88
CA HIS A 181 -3.03 0.47 -12.93
C HIS A 181 -2.49 0.35 -14.35
N LEU A 182 -1.33 0.94 -14.60
CA LEU A 182 -0.76 0.99 -15.94
C LEU A 182 0.45 0.07 -16.11
N VAL A 183 0.69 -0.31 -17.37
CA VAL A 183 1.94 -0.90 -17.82
C VAL A 183 2.76 0.19 -18.49
N MET A 184 3.83 0.60 -17.83
CA MET A 184 4.74 1.65 -18.30
C MET A 184 5.70 1.09 -19.35
N THR A 185 5.33 1.18 -20.63
CA THR A 185 6.13 0.60 -21.73
C THR A 185 7.50 1.23 -21.87
N ARG A 186 7.64 2.56 -21.67
CA ARG A 186 8.92 3.28 -21.64
C ARG A 186 9.80 2.89 -20.46
N ALA A 187 9.22 2.28 -19.44
CA ALA A 187 9.89 1.77 -18.23
C ALA A 187 9.94 0.23 -18.23
N GLY A 188 10.36 -0.38 -19.32
CA GLY A 188 10.57 -1.83 -19.42
C GLY A 188 9.30 -2.68 -19.25
N ASN A 189 8.11 -2.16 -19.61
CA ASN A 189 6.80 -2.77 -19.36
C ASN A 189 6.51 -2.98 -17.86
N THR A 190 7.04 -2.12 -17.00
CA THR A 190 6.82 -2.16 -15.56
C THR A 190 5.36 -1.87 -15.22
N ARG A 191 4.75 -2.69 -14.37
CA ARG A 191 3.43 -2.40 -13.80
C ARG A 191 3.56 -1.39 -12.68
N SER A 192 2.70 -0.38 -12.70
CA SER A 192 2.71 0.71 -11.75
C SER A 192 1.29 1.09 -11.35
N ILE A 193 1.16 1.54 -10.11
CA ILE A 193 -0.01 2.27 -9.63
C ILE A 193 0.16 3.74 -10.01
N ILE A 194 -0.87 4.32 -10.59
CA ILE A 194 -0.99 5.75 -10.79
C ILE A 194 -1.87 6.31 -9.67
N HIS A 195 -1.43 7.37 -9.02
CA HIS A 195 -2.12 7.93 -7.87
C HIS A 195 -2.06 9.46 -7.84
N SER A 196 -2.97 10.07 -7.10
CA SER A 196 -3.10 11.53 -6.94
C SER A 196 -2.45 12.06 -5.65
N ALA A 197 -1.82 11.22 -4.80
CA ALA A 197 -1.07 11.69 -3.64
C ALA A 197 0.17 12.47 -4.10
N PRO A 198 0.29 13.78 -3.81
CA PRO A 198 1.39 14.59 -4.35
C PRO A 198 2.75 14.09 -3.87
N ILE A 199 3.67 13.79 -4.79
CA ILE A 199 5.07 13.50 -4.48
C ILE A 199 5.99 14.53 -5.17
N ARG A 200 7.20 14.64 -4.66
CA ARG A 200 8.25 15.53 -5.18
C ARG A 200 9.59 14.82 -5.12
N HIS A 201 10.61 15.42 -5.75
CA HIS A 201 11.99 14.95 -5.60
C HIS A 201 12.32 14.64 -4.14
N GLY A 202 12.87 13.46 -3.89
CA GLY A 202 13.17 12.94 -2.57
C GLY A 202 12.13 11.97 -2.02
N PHE A 203 10.88 11.92 -2.52
CA PHE A 203 9.92 10.86 -2.21
C PHE A 203 10.25 9.53 -2.88
N SER A 204 11.08 9.55 -3.92
CA SER A 204 11.54 8.36 -4.65
C SER A 204 12.07 7.30 -3.68
N GLY A 205 11.57 6.08 -3.80
CA GLY A 205 11.88 4.95 -2.92
C GLY A 205 11.01 4.85 -1.67
N GLY A 206 10.23 5.88 -1.36
CA GLY A 206 9.32 5.88 -0.23
C GLY A 206 8.07 5.02 -0.45
N PRO A 207 7.43 4.55 0.63
CA PRO A 207 6.25 3.72 0.51
C PRO A 207 5.02 4.54 0.12
N LEU A 208 4.16 3.96 -0.70
CA LEU A 208 2.76 4.31 -0.84
C LEU A 208 1.97 3.34 0.03
N VAL A 209 1.32 3.82 1.08
CA VAL A 209 0.60 2.97 2.02
C VAL A 209 -0.92 3.17 1.93
N ASN A 210 -1.69 2.15 2.28
CA ASN A 210 -3.12 2.28 2.47
C ASN A 210 -3.44 2.82 3.88
N GLN A 211 -4.72 3.02 4.20
CA GLN A 211 -5.17 3.51 5.50
C GLN A 211 -4.79 2.61 6.69
N ASP A 212 -4.47 1.32 6.44
CA ASP A 212 -4.07 0.36 7.46
C ASP A 212 -2.54 0.33 7.66
N GLY A 213 -1.79 1.23 6.99
CA GLY A 213 -0.33 1.32 7.06
C GLY A 213 0.41 0.23 6.25
N ALA A 214 -0.31 -0.57 5.45
CA ALA A 214 0.31 -1.55 4.58
C ALA A 214 0.87 -0.91 3.32
N VAL A 215 2.10 -1.26 2.94
CA VAL A 215 2.70 -0.78 1.70
C VAL A 215 2.03 -1.44 0.50
N VAL A 216 1.47 -0.63 -0.38
CA VAL A 216 0.74 -1.05 -1.58
C VAL A 216 1.51 -0.78 -2.88
N ALA A 217 2.48 0.12 -2.84
CA ALA A 217 3.42 0.41 -3.94
C ALA A 217 4.61 1.22 -3.41
N GLN A 218 5.59 1.45 -4.28
CA GLN A 218 6.78 2.23 -3.98
C GLN A 218 6.85 3.44 -4.92
N ASN A 219 6.84 4.65 -4.36
CA ASN A 219 6.87 5.90 -5.14
C ASN A 219 8.15 5.99 -5.98
N THR A 220 8.02 6.45 -7.24
CA THR A 220 9.17 6.60 -8.13
C THR A 220 9.23 7.97 -8.81
N TYR A 221 8.29 8.33 -9.67
CA TYR A 221 8.32 9.62 -10.39
C TYR A 221 6.92 10.20 -10.63
N GLY A 222 6.87 11.49 -10.99
CA GLY A 222 5.67 12.16 -11.52
C GLY A 222 5.69 12.22 -13.03
N PHE A 223 4.56 12.43 -13.65
CA PHE A 223 4.46 12.71 -15.08
C PHE A 223 4.75 14.19 -15.31
N GLU A 224 5.89 14.51 -15.96
CA GLU A 224 6.31 15.89 -16.23
C GLU A 224 5.68 16.47 -17.52
N GLU A 225 5.03 15.65 -18.36
CA GLU A 225 4.61 16.07 -19.70
C GLU A 225 3.33 16.93 -19.74
N ASP A 226 2.60 17.04 -18.62
CA ASP A 226 1.41 17.89 -18.56
C ASP A 226 1.28 18.57 -17.21
N VAL A 227 1.55 19.88 -17.19
CA VAL A 227 1.51 20.75 -15.98
C VAL A 227 0.11 20.77 -15.33
N THR A 228 -0.89 20.18 -15.97
CA THR A 228 -2.30 20.17 -15.54
C THR A 228 -2.72 18.87 -14.84
N THR A 229 -1.96 17.79 -14.96
CA THR A 229 -2.28 16.50 -14.34
C THR A 229 -1.36 16.22 -13.15
N GLU A 230 -1.88 16.40 -11.95
CA GLU A 230 -1.21 16.00 -10.70
C GLU A 230 -1.32 14.47 -10.50
N LEU A 231 -0.70 13.70 -11.41
CA LEU A 231 -0.63 12.25 -11.32
C LEU A 231 0.79 11.78 -11.12
N PHE A 232 0.95 10.76 -10.29
CA PHE A 232 2.24 10.23 -9.87
C PHE A 232 2.27 8.73 -10.03
N CYS A 233 3.47 8.19 -10.18
CA CYS A 233 3.72 6.77 -10.46
C CYS A 233 4.39 6.09 -9.28
N ALA A 234 3.88 4.92 -8.89
CA ALA A 234 4.48 4.06 -7.90
C ALA A 234 4.61 2.63 -8.44
N VAL A 235 5.79 2.04 -8.31
CA VAL A 235 6.10 0.67 -8.77
C VAL A 235 5.38 -0.34 -7.89
N TYR A 236 4.91 -1.44 -8.48
CA TYR A 236 4.25 -2.51 -7.73
C TYR A 236 5.16 -3.13 -6.67
N THR A 237 4.63 -3.36 -5.45
CA THR A 237 5.30 -4.11 -4.39
C THR A 237 5.67 -5.53 -4.79
N ASP A 238 4.95 -6.11 -5.76
CA ASP A 238 5.21 -7.46 -6.27
C ASP A 238 6.65 -7.64 -6.76
N TYR A 239 7.28 -6.59 -7.29
CA TYR A 239 8.69 -6.64 -7.72
C TYR A 239 9.65 -6.68 -6.52
N ALA A 240 9.38 -5.86 -5.50
CA ALA A 240 10.16 -5.89 -4.26
C ALA A 240 10.02 -7.24 -3.56
N MET A 241 8.80 -7.81 -3.49
CA MET A 241 8.56 -9.14 -2.96
C MET A 241 9.39 -10.20 -3.72
N THR A 242 9.48 -10.11 -5.06
CA THR A 242 10.29 -11.04 -5.86
C THR A 242 11.78 -10.96 -5.51
N LEU A 243 12.31 -9.75 -5.27
CA LEU A 243 13.70 -9.60 -4.84
C LEU A 243 13.94 -10.16 -3.43
N LEU A 244 13.01 -9.88 -2.48
CA LEU A 244 13.10 -10.39 -1.11
C LEU A 244 13.01 -11.93 -1.08
N ASP A 245 12.09 -12.52 -1.86
CA ASP A 245 11.96 -13.98 -2.01
C ASP A 245 13.24 -14.58 -2.60
N GLY A 246 13.85 -13.93 -3.60
CA GLY A 246 15.11 -14.37 -4.21
C GLY A 246 16.35 -14.25 -3.29
N LEU A 247 16.26 -13.44 -2.25
CA LEU A 247 17.30 -13.26 -1.22
C LEU A 247 17.04 -14.09 0.05
N ASP A 248 15.97 -14.88 0.10
CA ASP A 248 15.49 -15.60 1.28
C ASP A 248 15.29 -14.68 2.51
N ILE A 249 14.90 -13.42 2.26
CA ILE A 249 14.62 -12.44 3.33
C ILE A 249 13.16 -12.57 3.76
N PRO A 250 12.89 -12.92 5.04
CA PRO A 250 11.53 -13.02 5.54
C PRO A 250 10.87 -11.64 5.65
N TYR A 251 9.61 -11.54 5.26
CA TYR A 251 8.79 -10.34 5.39
C TYR A 251 7.31 -10.67 5.62
N THR A 252 6.58 -9.74 6.20
CA THR A 252 5.13 -9.89 6.38
C THR A 252 4.41 -9.56 5.08
N ARG A 253 3.84 -10.58 4.45
CA ARG A 253 2.98 -10.44 3.29
C ARG A 253 1.52 -10.47 3.73
N LEU A 254 0.79 -9.38 3.47
CA LEU A 254 -0.64 -9.34 3.70
C LEU A 254 -1.39 -9.94 2.52
N THR A 255 -2.44 -10.68 2.86
CA THR A 255 -3.49 -11.01 1.89
C THR A 255 -4.50 -9.89 1.95
N GLY A 256 -4.74 -9.21 0.85
CA GLY A 256 -5.73 -8.15 0.77
C GLY A 256 -7.10 -8.66 1.23
N PRO A 257 -7.89 -7.80 1.85
CA PRO A 257 -9.28 -8.12 2.13
C PRO A 257 -9.98 -8.48 0.82
N ALA A 258 -11.01 -9.35 0.90
CA ALA A 258 -11.82 -9.66 -0.26
C ALA A 258 -12.26 -8.36 -0.95
N ALA A 259 -12.28 -8.32 -2.29
CA ALA A 259 -12.58 -7.13 -3.08
C ALA A 259 -13.83 -6.37 -2.58
N ALA A 260 -14.82 -7.10 -2.06
CA ALA A 260 -16.02 -6.54 -1.43
C ALA A 260 -15.71 -5.70 -0.18
N THR A 261 -14.75 -6.11 0.65
CA THR A 261 -14.37 -5.37 1.88
C THR A 261 -13.62 -4.09 1.53
N VAL A 262 -12.71 -4.15 0.53
CA VAL A 262 -12.00 -2.96 0.02
C VAL A 262 -12.99 -1.98 -0.60
N PHE A 263 -13.95 -2.47 -1.40
CA PHE A 263 -15.00 -1.64 -1.98
C PHE A 263 -15.83 -0.91 -0.91
N VAL A 264 -16.26 -1.63 0.13
CA VAL A 264 -17.04 -1.05 1.23
C VAL A 264 -16.21 -0.01 1.99
N ALA A 265 -14.95 -0.30 2.32
CA ALA A 265 -14.06 0.65 2.99
C ALA A 265 -13.88 1.91 2.15
N ASN A 266 -13.58 1.78 0.86
CA ASN A 266 -13.42 2.91 -0.05
C ASN A 266 -14.71 3.73 -0.21
N LEU A 267 -15.87 3.07 -0.27
CA LEU A 267 -17.17 3.75 -0.34
C LEU A 267 -17.41 4.64 0.90
N LEU A 268 -17.06 4.14 2.08
CA LEU A 268 -17.23 4.88 3.34
C LEU A 268 -16.26 6.07 3.50
N HIS A 269 -15.11 6.02 2.82
CA HIS A 269 -14.06 7.06 2.90
C HIS A 269 -14.02 8.00 1.68
N ARG A 270 -14.98 7.89 0.75
CA ARG A 270 -15.03 8.78 -0.41
C ARG A 270 -15.30 10.24 0.02
N PRO A 271 -14.41 11.19 -0.33
CA PRO A 271 -14.54 12.59 0.08
C PRO A 271 -15.72 13.31 -0.61
N ASP A 272 -16.18 12.79 -1.76
CA ASP A 272 -17.30 13.33 -2.55
C ASP A 272 -18.68 12.84 -2.07
N LEU A 273 -18.71 11.82 -1.21
CA LEU A 273 -19.95 11.31 -0.63
C LEU A 273 -20.10 11.79 0.81
N SER A 274 -21.27 12.35 1.13
CA SER A 274 -21.56 12.60 2.54
C SER A 274 -21.57 11.26 3.30
N PRO A 275 -21.02 11.20 4.51
CA PRO A 275 -21.00 9.97 5.32
C PRO A 275 -22.40 9.34 5.47
N ALA A 276 -23.44 10.18 5.60
CA ALA A 276 -24.84 9.73 5.66
C ALA A 276 -25.27 8.98 4.40
N LEU A 277 -24.86 9.45 3.22
CA LEU A 277 -25.17 8.80 1.95
C LEU A 277 -24.42 7.48 1.78
N ALA A 278 -23.14 7.42 2.17
CA ALA A 278 -22.34 6.21 2.15
C ALA A 278 -22.95 5.11 3.04
N TRP A 279 -23.37 5.46 4.27
CA TRP A 279 -24.07 4.55 5.17
C TRP A 279 -25.44 4.11 4.63
N ALA A 280 -26.19 5.01 3.98
CA ALA A 280 -27.47 4.67 3.36
C ALA A 280 -27.32 3.66 2.22
N LEU A 281 -26.30 3.82 1.36
CA LEU A 281 -25.97 2.88 0.29
C LEU A 281 -25.54 1.51 0.84
N LEU A 282 -24.74 1.49 1.90
CA LEU A 282 -24.35 0.26 2.56
C LEU A 282 -25.54 -0.47 3.17
N ALA A 283 -26.43 0.25 3.86
CA ALA A 283 -27.65 -0.32 4.44
C ALA A 283 -28.58 -0.90 3.34
N LEU A 284 -28.68 -0.20 2.19
CA LEU A 284 -29.46 -0.68 1.04
C LEU A 284 -28.86 -1.97 0.45
N ALA A 285 -27.55 -2.04 0.30
CA ALA A 285 -26.85 -3.21 -0.20
C ALA A 285 -27.01 -4.41 0.73
N LEU A 286 -26.90 -4.19 2.06
CA LEU A 286 -27.15 -5.24 3.07
C LEU A 286 -28.60 -5.73 3.03
N LEU A 287 -29.57 -4.82 2.89
CA LEU A 287 -30.98 -5.18 2.78
C LEU A 287 -31.24 -6.02 1.51
N ALA A 288 -30.67 -5.61 0.37
CA ALA A 288 -30.76 -6.38 -0.86
C ALA A 288 -30.14 -7.78 -0.73
N GLY A 289 -28.98 -7.89 -0.07
CA GLY A 289 -28.35 -9.19 0.24
C GLY A 289 -29.21 -10.09 1.12
N ILE A 290 -29.86 -9.54 2.15
CA ILE A 290 -30.79 -10.27 3.02
C ILE A 290 -32.01 -10.77 2.22
N VAL A 291 -32.60 -9.92 1.38
CA VAL A 291 -33.73 -10.28 0.54
C VAL A 291 -33.35 -11.41 -0.42
N PHE A 292 -32.18 -11.31 -1.05
CA PHE A 292 -31.64 -12.34 -1.93
C PHE A 292 -31.44 -13.68 -1.21
N LEU A 293 -30.85 -13.64 -0.01
CA LEU A 293 -30.63 -14.82 0.83
C LEU A 293 -31.96 -15.47 1.21
N LEU A 294 -32.95 -14.67 1.63
CA LEU A 294 -34.29 -15.19 1.99
C LEU A 294 -34.98 -15.81 0.78
N TYR A 295 -34.86 -15.21 -0.41
CA TYR A 295 -35.37 -15.78 -1.65
C TYR A 295 -34.68 -17.12 -1.97
N PHE A 296 -33.34 -17.19 -1.85
CA PHE A 296 -32.59 -18.41 -2.10
C PHE A 296 -32.97 -19.54 -1.11
N VAL A 297 -33.09 -19.22 0.18
CA VAL A 297 -33.52 -20.16 1.20
C VAL A 297 -34.94 -20.67 0.91
N LYS A 298 -35.85 -19.80 0.53
CA LYS A 298 -37.23 -20.17 0.16
C LYS A 298 -37.25 -21.16 -1.01
N THR A 299 -36.54 -20.84 -2.10
CA THR A 299 -36.48 -21.71 -3.29
C THR A 299 -35.82 -23.06 -3.00
N ALA A 300 -34.76 -23.08 -2.17
CA ALA A 300 -34.13 -24.33 -1.74
C ALA A 300 -35.09 -25.23 -0.88
N LEU A 301 -35.87 -24.59 0.00
CA LEU A 301 -36.86 -25.30 0.80
C LEU A 301 -38.01 -25.85 -0.06
N GLU A 302 -38.49 -25.12 -1.06
CA GLU A 302 -39.50 -25.56 -2.02
C GLU A 302 -38.99 -26.74 -2.84
N ALA A 303 -37.80 -26.66 -3.41
CA ALA A 303 -37.17 -27.79 -4.11
C ALA A 303 -36.98 -29.02 -3.23
N GLY A 304 -36.61 -28.84 -1.97
CA GLY A 304 -36.50 -29.95 -1.00
C GLY A 304 -37.85 -30.59 -0.64
N ARG A 305 -38.96 -29.82 -0.67
CA ARG A 305 -40.31 -30.36 -0.48
C ARG A 305 -40.76 -31.17 -1.69
N GLU A 306 -40.55 -30.70 -2.90
CA GLU A 306 -40.88 -31.42 -4.13
C GLU A 306 -40.10 -32.73 -4.26
N LEU A 307 -38.79 -32.74 -3.94
CA LEU A 307 -38.00 -33.97 -3.93
C LEU A 307 -38.53 -35.00 -2.93
N ARG A 308 -38.94 -34.56 -1.73
CA ARG A 308 -39.55 -35.45 -0.74
C ARG A 308 -40.90 -36.02 -1.17
N GLN A 309 -41.70 -35.21 -1.87
CA GLN A 309 -42.97 -35.63 -2.39
C GLN A 309 -42.81 -36.68 -3.51
N ARG A 310 -41.94 -36.45 -4.49
CA ARG A 310 -41.59 -37.42 -5.55
C ARG A 310 -41.05 -38.72 -4.98
N ARG A 311 -40.24 -38.67 -3.94
CA ARG A 311 -39.71 -39.88 -3.26
C ARG A 311 -40.81 -40.69 -2.61
N ARG A 312 -41.80 -40.03 -1.95
CA ARG A 312 -42.97 -40.71 -1.35
C ARG A 312 -43.87 -41.37 -2.41
N GLU A 313 -44.11 -40.69 -3.51
CA GLU A 313 -44.90 -41.21 -4.63
C GLU A 313 -44.20 -42.41 -5.29
N TYR A 314 -42.89 -42.33 -5.47
CA TYR A 314 -42.09 -43.45 -5.98
C TYR A 314 -42.19 -44.69 -5.07
N THR A 315 -42.01 -44.54 -3.76
CA THR A 315 -42.11 -45.64 -2.79
C THR A 315 -43.51 -46.23 -2.76
N ARG A 316 -44.56 -45.40 -2.83
CA ARG A 316 -45.96 -45.85 -2.87
C ARG A 316 -46.30 -46.66 -4.14
N ASN A 317 -45.71 -46.26 -5.28
CA ASN A 317 -45.90 -46.97 -6.54
C ASN A 317 -45.14 -48.32 -6.59
N GLN A 318 -43.99 -48.43 -5.95
CA GLN A 318 -43.28 -49.72 -5.82
C GLN A 318 -44.07 -50.70 -4.94
N HIS A 319 -44.59 -50.24 -3.80
CA HIS A 319 -45.41 -51.07 -2.93
C HIS A 319 -46.70 -51.57 -3.61
N LYS A 320 -47.29 -50.79 -4.51
CA LYS A 320 -48.47 -51.25 -5.29
C LYS A 320 -48.11 -52.30 -6.33
N LYS A 321 -46.87 -52.32 -6.84
CA LYS A 321 -46.41 -53.33 -7.81
C LYS A 321 -46.04 -54.68 -7.15
N GLU A 322 -45.67 -54.65 -5.88
CA GLU A 322 -45.33 -55.85 -5.10
C GLU A 322 -46.59 -56.63 -4.55
N VAL A 323 -47.77 -55.99 -4.55
CA VAL A 323 -49.03 -56.54 -4.00
C VAL A 323 -49.93 -57.02 -5.15
N GLN A 324 -49.61 -56.84 -6.40
CA GLN A 324 -50.22 -57.40 -7.60
C GLN A 324 -49.38 -58.59 -8.13
#